data_bfad7514be16560a1fa6ff8a534eb573
#
_entry.id   bfad7514be16560a1fa6ff8a534eb573
#
_cell.length_a   1.000
_cell.length_b   1.000
_cell.length_c   1.000
_cell.angle_alpha   90.00
_cell.angle_beta   90.00
_cell.angle_gamma   90.00
#
_symmetry.space_group_name_H-M   'P 1'
#
loop_
_entity.id
_entity.type
_entity.pdbx_description
1 polymer ?
#
loop_
_entity_poly.entity_id
_entity_poly.type
_entity_poly.pdbx_seq_one_letter_code
_entity_poly.pdbx_strand_id
1 'polypeptide(L)'
;MLKFISICALCLACWQSTNAASHSYIECDSITCNLQDFAYLTAYTEANYAAFPAIMKGGFGERYCQMKDSLKCDIETGKMGIKQATCEYAYWFNSQFDAHYYIDDHLFWRVYKRKDTPDYAHLMDYAPQTLSTRINQHTYLIRIPSCAGKNPTNEWVANAVSEFMGSKCKNLIIDIRGNSGGSDEIWVPLISLLIDHKALAPEAYWFRNTYANRTNNSMQDWLKTQVADFDKSTKSFLLMGADEDDDDTDEIPPHDTNIHIAFIIDRRTASSAETILRIARNFTDRERYAIYGKENSAGAAETGNLVPFHLPHSRIQVYYPISLSSSFLSGAEQHNGASGIRPDVKIDLPYPTKLTTPRAATSRV
;
A
#
# COMPACT_ATOMS: atom_id res chain seq x y z
N MET A 1 -6.81 -0.08 21.15
CA MET A 1 -5.50 -0.41 20.54
C MET A 1 -5.56 -1.60 19.59
N LEU A 2 -6.03 -2.79 20.00
CA LEU A 2 -6.28 -3.93 19.09
C LEU A 2 -7.22 -3.57 17.92
N LYS A 3 -8.16 -2.64 18.09
CA LYS A 3 -9.11 -2.19 17.06
C LYS A 3 -8.48 -1.27 16.00
N PHE A 4 -7.47 -0.46 16.35
CA PHE A 4 -6.70 0.31 15.35
C PHE A 4 -5.98 -0.62 14.37
N ILE A 5 -5.55 -1.78 14.86
CA ILE A 5 -4.97 -2.86 14.05
C ILE A 5 -6.03 -3.55 13.19
N SER A 6 -7.28 -3.67 13.71
CA SER A 6 -8.39 -4.27 12.98
C SER A 6 -8.83 -3.45 11.75
N ILE A 7 -8.64 -2.13 11.77
CA ILE A 7 -8.99 -1.25 10.64
C ILE A 7 -8.10 -1.51 9.43
N CYS A 8 -6.85 -1.88 9.67
CA CYS A 8 -5.88 -2.19 8.61
C CYS A 8 -5.82 -3.69 8.27
N ALA A 9 -6.45 -4.57 9.07
CA ALA A 9 -6.16 -6.00 9.11
C ALA A 9 -6.68 -6.84 7.93
N LEU A 10 -7.41 -6.31 6.96
CA LEU A 10 -8.08 -7.16 5.96
C LEU A 10 -7.91 -6.75 4.50
N CYS A 11 -6.74 -6.31 4.09
CA CYS A 11 -6.36 -6.41 2.67
C CYS A 11 -6.21 -7.86 2.17
N LEU A 12 -6.48 -8.88 3.00
CA LEU A 12 -6.27 -10.29 2.68
C LEU A 12 -7.29 -10.93 1.75
N ALA A 13 -8.50 -10.39 1.65
CA ALA A 13 -9.55 -11.04 0.85
C ALA A 13 -9.30 -10.96 -0.67
N CYS A 14 -8.50 -10.02 -1.14
CA CYS A 14 -8.25 -9.83 -2.58
C CYS A 14 -7.02 -10.55 -3.12
N TRP A 15 -6.14 -11.11 -2.27
CA TRP A 15 -4.93 -11.80 -2.74
C TRP A 15 -4.96 -13.32 -2.60
N GLN A 16 -6.14 -13.88 -2.32
CA GLN A 16 -6.31 -15.31 -2.49
C GLN A 16 -6.35 -15.65 -3.98
N SER A 17 -5.20 -16.11 -4.45
CA SER A 17 -5.04 -16.95 -5.62
C SER A 17 -6.05 -16.70 -6.74
N THR A 18 -5.88 -15.63 -7.48
CA THR A 18 -6.10 -15.80 -8.91
C THR A 18 -4.99 -16.75 -9.36
N ASN A 19 -5.28 -18.07 -9.38
CA ASN A 19 -4.67 -18.90 -10.40
C ASN A 19 -4.66 -18.04 -11.65
N ALA A 20 -3.50 -17.83 -12.25
CA ALA A 20 -3.36 -17.21 -13.54
C ALA A 20 -4.12 -18.06 -14.57
N ALA A 21 -5.43 -18.03 -14.52
CA ALA A 21 -6.24 -18.24 -15.68
C ALA A 21 -5.82 -17.11 -16.59
N SER A 22 -5.09 -17.43 -17.65
CA SER A 22 -4.84 -16.55 -18.78
C SER A 22 -6.23 -16.06 -19.22
N HIS A 23 -6.64 -14.89 -18.69
CA HIS A 23 -7.81 -14.23 -19.22
C HIS A 23 -7.43 -13.83 -20.64
N SER A 24 -7.95 -14.56 -21.61
CA SER A 24 -7.85 -14.19 -23.01
C SER A 24 -8.51 -12.82 -23.15
N TYR A 25 -7.68 -11.79 -23.30
CA TYR A 25 -8.15 -10.47 -23.68
C TYR A 25 -8.88 -10.63 -25.01
N ILE A 26 -10.16 -10.32 -25.02
CA ILE A 26 -10.89 -10.16 -26.28
C ILE A 26 -10.40 -8.84 -26.84
N GLU A 27 -9.52 -8.87 -27.84
CA GLU A 27 -9.12 -7.68 -28.56
C GLU A 27 -10.38 -7.05 -29.16
N CYS A 28 -10.77 -5.91 -28.64
CA CYS A 28 -11.82 -5.11 -29.21
C CYS A 28 -11.20 -4.26 -30.32
N ASP A 29 -11.17 -4.78 -31.55
CA ASP A 29 -10.52 -4.16 -32.72
C ASP A 29 -11.21 -2.91 -33.21
N SER A 30 -12.39 -2.56 -32.69
CA SER A 30 -13.11 -1.40 -33.15
C SER A 30 -12.86 -0.16 -32.29
N ILE A 31 -12.63 0.99 -32.91
CA ILE A 31 -12.53 2.29 -32.21
C ILE A 31 -13.76 2.52 -31.33
N THR A 32 -14.94 2.12 -31.81
CA THR A 32 -16.20 2.25 -31.02
C THR A 32 -16.15 1.50 -29.71
N CYS A 33 -15.70 0.24 -29.67
CA CYS A 33 -15.58 -0.53 -28.47
C CYS A 33 -14.52 0.06 -27.52
N ASN A 34 -13.39 0.51 -28.07
CA ASN A 34 -12.34 1.16 -27.30
C ASN A 34 -12.85 2.44 -26.63
N LEU A 35 -13.64 3.24 -27.31
CA LEU A 35 -14.25 4.45 -26.75
C LEU A 35 -15.31 4.14 -25.69
N GLN A 36 -16.09 3.08 -25.87
CA GLN A 36 -17.06 2.63 -24.86
C GLN A 36 -16.35 2.15 -23.60
N ASP A 37 -15.29 1.36 -23.75
CA ASP A 37 -14.46 0.93 -22.61
C ASP A 37 -13.82 2.12 -21.90
N PHE A 38 -13.28 3.09 -22.64
CA PHE A 38 -12.67 4.28 -22.06
C PHE A 38 -13.69 5.18 -21.34
N ALA A 39 -14.87 5.35 -21.92
CA ALA A 39 -15.97 6.07 -21.28
C ALA A 39 -16.42 5.37 -19.98
N TYR A 40 -16.49 4.04 -19.98
CA TYR A 40 -16.80 3.27 -18.78
C TYR A 40 -15.69 3.40 -17.73
N LEU A 41 -14.42 3.26 -18.14
CA LEU A 41 -13.25 3.41 -17.25
C LEU A 41 -13.29 4.73 -16.49
N THR A 42 -13.46 5.83 -17.21
CA THR A 42 -13.45 7.18 -16.64
C THR A 42 -14.66 7.40 -15.72
N ALA A 43 -15.87 7.09 -16.19
CA ALA A 43 -17.10 7.25 -15.41
C ALA A 43 -17.11 6.40 -14.14
N TYR A 44 -16.63 5.14 -14.25
CA TYR A 44 -16.56 4.24 -13.08
C TYR A 44 -15.54 4.73 -12.05
N THR A 45 -14.38 5.19 -12.48
CA THR A 45 -13.34 5.75 -11.61
C THR A 45 -13.84 7.02 -10.92
N GLU A 46 -14.40 7.95 -11.66
CA GLU A 46 -14.95 9.21 -11.13
C GLU A 46 -16.02 8.96 -10.05
N ALA A 47 -16.84 7.95 -10.27
CA ALA A 47 -17.90 7.59 -9.34
C ALA A 47 -17.39 6.90 -8.08
N ASN A 48 -16.45 5.94 -8.18
CA ASN A 48 -16.21 4.94 -7.14
C ASN A 48 -14.82 5.02 -6.47
N TYR A 49 -13.80 5.54 -7.14
CA TYR A 49 -12.46 5.64 -6.57
C TYR A 49 -12.43 6.61 -5.38
N ALA A 50 -12.04 6.13 -4.19
CA ALA A 50 -12.13 6.89 -2.94
C ALA A 50 -11.39 8.23 -2.97
N ALA A 51 -10.20 8.27 -3.54
CA ALA A 51 -9.38 9.47 -3.58
C ALA A 51 -9.82 10.49 -4.65
N PHE A 52 -10.65 10.10 -5.62
CA PHE A 52 -10.99 10.98 -6.75
C PHE A 52 -11.55 12.36 -6.34
N PRO A 53 -12.53 12.47 -5.40
CA PRO A 53 -13.04 13.79 -5.00
C PRO A 53 -11.99 14.68 -4.33
N ALA A 54 -11.08 14.08 -3.53
CA ALA A 54 -10.01 14.83 -2.88
C ALA A 54 -9.00 15.35 -3.91
N ILE A 55 -8.62 14.53 -4.90
CA ILE A 55 -7.74 14.91 -6.01
C ILE A 55 -8.35 16.08 -6.81
N MET A 56 -9.63 16.00 -7.13
CA MET A 56 -10.32 17.08 -7.87
C MET A 56 -10.40 18.38 -7.05
N LYS A 57 -10.70 18.29 -5.75
CA LYS A 57 -10.73 19.41 -4.82
C LYS A 57 -9.34 20.03 -4.62
N GLY A 58 -8.29 19.24 -4.69
CA GLY A 58 -6.88 19.64 -4.60
C GLY A 58 -6.34 20.40 -5.82
N GLY A 59 -7.19 20.85 -6.75
CA GLY A 59 -6.78 21.68 -7.89
C GLY A 59 -6.32 20.90 -9.13
N PHE A 60 -6.40 19.57 -9.13
CA PHE A 60 -5.95 18.75 -10.26
C PHE A 60 -7.01 18.52 -11.35
N GLY A 61 -8.22 19.09 -11.19
CA GLY A 61 -9.34 18.84 -12.10
C GLY A 61 -9.05 19.24 -13.54
N GLU A 62 -8.43 20.38 -13.81
CA GLU A 62 -8.08 20.82 -15.17
C GLU A 62 -7.08 19.86 -15.82
N ARG A 63 -6.01 19.47 -15.11
CA ARG A 63 -5.01 18.51 -15.60
C ARG A 63 -5.62 17.14 -15.87
N TYR A 64 -6.56 16.71 -15.02
CA TYR A 64 -7.32 15.48 -15.22
C TYR A 64 -8.16 15.54 -16.53
N CYS A 65 -8.91 16.63 -16.74
CA CYS A 65 -9.70 16.81 -17.95
C CYS A 65 -8.81 16.81 -19.21
N GLN A 66 -7.70 17.56 -19.19
CA GLN A 66 -6.74 17.59 -20.31
C GLN A 66 -6.19 16.20 -20.63
N MET A 67 -5.78 15.42 -19.61
CA MET A 67 -5.30 14.05 -19.79
C MET A 67 -6.40 13.16 -20.39
N LYS A 68 -7.61 13.20 -19.82
CA LYS A 68 -8.75 12.40 -20.28
C LYS A 68 -9.13 12.72 -21.73
N ASP A 69 -9.21 13.99 -22.08
CA ASP A 69 -9.55 14.42 -23.44
C ASP A 69 -8.46 14.04 -24.45
N SER A 70 -7.18 14.14 -24.07
CA SER A 70 -6.05 13.70 -24.90
C SER A 70 -6.12 12.21 -25.20
N LEU A 71 -6.31 11.37 -24.17
CA LEU A 71 -6.41 9.91 -24.35
C LEU A 71 -7.63 9.53 -25.22
N LYS A 72 -8.76 10.20 -25.00
CA LYS A 72 -9.94 10.00 -25.82
C LYS A 72 -9.68 10.33 -27.30
N CYS A 73 -9.05 11.47 -27.58
CA CYS A 73 -8.69 11.89 -28.94
C CYS A 73 -7.73 10.90 -29.62
N ASP A 74 -6.76 10.36 -28.86
CA ASP A 74 -5.82 9.38 -29.40
C ASP A 74 -6.49 8.03 -29.71
N ILE A 75 -7.53 7.64 -28.98
CA ILE A 75 -8.38 6.49 -29.31
C ILE A 75 -9.21 6.77 -30.53
N GLU A 76 -9.90 7.93 -30.60
CA GLU A 76 -10.76 8.35 -31.73
C GLU A 76 -10.00 8.39 -33.05
N THR A 77 -8.74 8.80 -33.00
CA THR A 77 -7.87 8.89 -34.20
C THR A 77 -7.13 7.60 -34.52
N GLY A 78 -7.35 6.52 -33.73
CA GLY A 78 -6.67 5.23 -33.91
C GLY A 78 -5.20 5.23 -33.61
N LYS A 79 -4.67 6.28 -32.95
CA LYS A 79 -3.27 6.36 -32.52
C LYS A 79 -2.99 5.46 -31.32
N MET A 80 -4.02 5.17 -30.52
CA MET A 80 -3.89 4.44 -29.27
C MET A 80 -5.03 3.42 -29.11
N GLY A 81 -4.70 2.18 -28.73
CA GLY A 81 -5.68 1.17 -28.36
C GLY A 81 -6.09 1.29 -26.90
N ILE A 82 -7.20 0.65 -26.53
CA ILE A 82 -7.77 0.73 -25.17
C ILE A 82 -6.80 0.27 -24.11
N LYS A 83 -6.01 -0.77 -24.35
CA LYS A 83 -5.01 -1.27 -23.38
C LYS A 83 -4.03 -0.17 -23.02
N GLN A 84 -3.43 0.47 -24.00
CA GLN A 84 -2.47 1.55 -23.76
C GLN A 84 -3.15 2.75 -23.07
N ALA A 85 -4.35 3.15 -23.53
CA ALA A 85 -5.09 4.26 -22.90
C ALA A 85 -5.42 3.99 -21.45
N THR A 86 -5.89 2.76 -21.11
CA THR A 86 -6.13 2.36 -19.71
C THR A 86 -4.87 2.45 -18.88
N CYS A 87 -3.76 2.08 -19.46
CA CYS A 87 -2.46 2.12 -18.82
C CYS A 87 -1.99 3.54 -18.54
N GLU A 88 -2.05 4.44 -19.51
CA GLU A 88 -1.70 5.86 -19.31
C GLU A 88 -2.62 6.51 -18.27
N TYR A 89 -3.90 6.17 -18.33
CA TYR A 89 -4.90 6.64 -17.38
C TYR A 89 -4.58 6.18 -15.95
N ALA A 90 -4.33 4.88 -15.76
CA ALA A 90 -3.98 4.32 -14.47
C ALA A 90 -2.65 4.89 -13.94
N TYR A 91 -1.67 5.06 -14.83
CA TYR A 91 -0.37 5.63 -14.49
C TYR A 91 -0.47 7.08 -14.01
N TRP A 92 -1.39 7.85 -14.56
CA TRP A 92 -1.62 9.23 -14.12
C TRP A 92 -1.99 9.29 -12.63
N PHE A 93 -2.84 8.39 -12.15
CA PHE A 93 -3.15 8.30 -10.72
C PHE A 93 -2.00 7.69 -9.92
N ASN A 94 -1.47 6.57 -10.41
CA ASN A 94 -0.45 5.82 -9.70
C ASN A 94 0.84 6.61 -9.44
N SER A 95 1.30 7.38 -10.42
CA SER A 95 2.56 8.11 -10.33
C SER A 95 2.48 9.40 -9.51
N GLN A 96 1.29 9.97 -9.33
CA GLN A 96 1.13 11.29 -8.70
C GLN A 96 0.41 11.26 -7.37
N PHE A 97 -0.50 10.30 -7.17
CA PHE A 97 -1.41 10.34 -6.03
C PHE A 97 -1.46 9.05 -5.23
N ASP A 98 -1.49 7.89 -5.90
CA ASP A 98 -1.90 6.66 -5.24
C ASP A 98 -1.38 5.41 -5.95
N ALA A 99 -0.37 4.78 -5.37
CA ALA A 99 0.21 3.56 -5.92
C ALA A 99 -0.76 2.35 -5.93
N HIS A 100 -1.91 2.45 -5.27
CA HIS A 100 -2.96 1.44 -5.28
C HIS A 100 -3.89 1.51 -6.50
N TYR A 101 -3.82 2.57 -7.32
CA TYR A 101 -4.58 2.61 -8.57
C TYR A 101 -3.74 1.99 -9.70
N TYR A 102 -4.09 0.80 -10.16
CA TYR A 102 -3.30 0.07 -11.17
C TYR A 102 -4.14 -0.89 -12.00
N ILE A 103 -3.55 -1.43 -13.07
CA ILE A 103 -4.12 -2.51 -13.88
C ILE A 103 -3.40 -3.82 -13.63
N ASP A 104 -4.11 -4.94 -13.76
CA ASP A 104 -3.53 -6.28 -13.62
C ASP A 104 -2.76 -6.69 -14.89
N ASP A 105 -1.66 -6.01 -15.16
CA ASP A 105 -0.73 -6.33 -16.25
C ASP A 105 0.72 -6.11 -15.82
N HIS A 106 1.38 -7.18 -15.36
CA HIS A 106 2.77 -7.12 -14.90
C HIS A 106 3.76 -6.63 -15.97
N LEU A 107 3.51 -6.93 -17.27
CA LEU A 107 4.39 -6.49 -18.36
C LEU A 107 4.27 -4.99 -18.54
N PHE A 108 3.07 -4.47 -18.42
CA PHE A 108 2.78 -3.06 -18.54
C PHE A 108 3.47 -2.25 -17.43
N TRP A 109 3.31 -2.64 -16.17
CA TRP A 109 3.95 -1.97 -15.04
C TRP A 109 5.47 -1.95 -15.15
N ARG A 110 6.09 -3.00 -15.69
CA ARG A 110 7.54 -3.00 -15.97
C ARG A 110 7.96 -1.90 -16.93
N VAL A 111 7.17 -1.61 -17.95
CA VAL A 111 7.48 -0.56 -18.92
C VAL A 111 7.35 0.83 -18.31
N TYR A 112 6.26 1.10 -17.60
CA TYR A 112 5.99 2.42 -17.03
C TYR A 112 6.90 2.74 -15.84
N LYS A 113 7.08 1.82 -14.91
CA LYS A 113 7.98 2.03 -13.77
C LYS A 113 9.46 2.16 -14.16
N ARG A 114 9.89 1.61 -15.28
CA ARG A 114 11.26 1.81 -15.81
C ARG A 114 11.53 3.25 -16.22
N LYS A 115 10.51 4.00 -16.64
CA LYS A 115 10.68 5.41 -17.02
C LYS A 115 11.03 6.28 -15.80
N ASP A 116 10.54 5.93 -14.63
CA ASP A 116 10.69 6.73 -13.41
C ASP A 116 11.89 6.33 -12.57
N THR A 117 12.39 5.10 -12.73
CA THR A 117 13.41 4.53 -11.86
C THR A 117 14.46 3.78 -12.69
N PRO A 118 15.67 4.33 -12.87
CA PRO A 118 16.74 3.64 -13.61
C PRO A 118 17.05 2.24 -13.10
N ASP A 119 16.97 2.04 -11.79
CA ASP A 119 17.26 0.77 -11.10
C ASP A 119 16.03 -0.16 -10.98
N TYR A 120 14.89 0.17 -11.63
CA TYR A 120 13.65 -0.59 -11.46
C TYR A 120 13.78 -2.07 -11.83
N ALA A 121 14.61 -2.41 -12.81
CA ALA A 121 14.84 -3.79 -13.19
C ALA A 121 15.47 -4.59 -12.03
N HIS A 122 16.51 -4.03 -11.37
CA HIS A 122 17.11 -4.66 -10.18
C HIS A 122 16.13 -4.76 -9.03
N LEU A 123 15.31 -3.75 -8.84
CA LEU A 123 14.28 -3.72 -7.83
C LEU A 123 13.23 -4.83 -8.04
N MET A 124 12.80 -5.05 -9.29
CA MET A 124 11.84 -6.10 -9.64
C MET A 124 12.43 -7.50 -9.55
N ASP A 125 13.72 -7.65 -9.82
CA ASP A 125 14.41 -8.93 -9.73
C ASP A 125 14.87 -9.26 -8.29
N TYR A 126 14.75 -8.30 -7.36
CA TYR A 126 15.04 -8.50 -5.96
C TYR A 126 13.93 -9.31 -5.28
N ALA A 127 14.25 -10.55 -4.90
CA ALA A 127 13.36 -11.49 -4.22
C ALA A 127 13.93 -11.83 -2.83
N PRO A 128 13.74 -10.97 -1.83
CA PRO A 128 14.28 -11.19 -0.50
C PRO A 128 13.62 -12.40 0.17
N GLN A 129 14.40 -13.19 0.90
CA GLN A 129 13.89 -14.30 1.70
C GLN A 129 13.62 -13.85 3.14
N THR A 130 12.62 -14.44 3.80
CA THR A 130 12.42 -14.30 5.24
C THR A 130 13.68 -14.68 5.99
N LEU A 131 14.02 -13.90 7.00
CA LEU A 131 15.21 -14.14 7.82
C LEU A 131 15.00 -13.61 9.22
N SER A 132 15.35 -14.43 10.23
CA SER A 132 15.46 -14.06 11.63
C SER A 132 16.84 -14.51 12.10
N THR A 133 17.70 -13.58 12.48
CA THR A 133 19.07 -13.94 12.89
C THR A 133 19.75 -12.85 13.72
N ARG A 134 20.59 -13.29 14.63
CA ARG A 134 21.53 -12.43 15.36
C ARG A 134 22.74 -12.12 14.47
N ILE A 135 22.97 -10.84 14.18
CA ILE A 135 24.10 -10.38 13.37
C ILE A 135 25.38 -10.32 14.19
N ASN A 136 25.28 -9.76 15.41
CA ASN A 136 26.40 -9.63 16.36
C ASN A 136 25.86 -9.61 17.79
N GLN A 137 26.72 -9.36 18.77
CA GLN A 137 26.32 -9.36 20.20
C GLN A 137 25.26 -8.31 20.57
N HIS A 138 25.04 -7.28 19.75
CA HIS A 138 24.15 -6.17 20.06
C HIS A 138 22.99 -6.03 19.06
N THR A 139 23.07 -6.66 17.91
CA THR A 139 22.16 -6.42 16.77
C THR A 139 21.50 -7.69 16.27
N TYR A 140 20.19 -7.63 16.09
CA TYR A 140 19.35 -8.67 15.54
C TYR A 140 18.68 -8.19 14.25
N LEU A 141 18.46 -9.08 13.28
CA LEU A 141 17.79 -8.79 12.01
C LEU A 141 16.56 -9.66 11.86
N ILE A 142 15.44 -9.01 11.57
CA ILE A 142 14.22 -9.66 11.08
C ILE A 142 13.92 -9.09 9.70
N ARG A 143 13.82 -9.98 8.69
CA ARG A 143 13.44 -9.59 7.33
C ARG A 143 12.07 -10.13 7.00
N ILE A 144 11.15 -9.21 6.64
CA ILE A 144 9.76 -9.48 6.32
C ILE A 144 9.49 -9.02 4.88
N PRO A 145 9.63 -9.92 3.89
CA PRO A 145 9.54 -9.55 2.47
C PRO A 145 8.10 -9.39 1.96
N SER A 146 7.10 -9.76 2.76
CA SER A 146 5.68 -9.70 2.38
C SER A 146 4.78 -9.68 3.60
N CYS A 147 3.67 -8.97 3.50
CA CYS A 147 2.58 -9.00 4.47
C CYS A 147 1.40 -9.89 4.03
N ALA A 148 1.58 -10.73 3.00
CA ALA A 148 0.51 -11.58 2.46
C ALA A 148 0.13 -12.78 3.36
N GLY A 149 0.76 -12.95 4.53
CA GLY A 149 0.43 -13.97 5.52
C GLY A 149 0.82 -15.42 5.15
N LYS A 150 1.52 -15.62 4.02
CA LYS A 150 1.96 -16.94 3.56
C LYS A 150 3.44 -17.20 3.83
N ASN A 151 4.27 -16.18 3.60
CA ASN A 151 5.70 -16.23 3.84
C ASN A 151 6.24 -14.79 4.01
N PRO A 152 6.45 -14.32 5.26
CA PRO A 152 6.19 -15.05 6.52
C PRO A 152 4.71 -15.19 6.88
N THR A 153 4.43 -16.07 7.86
CA THR A 153 3.16 -16.13 8.59
C THR A 153 3.23 -15.25 9.86
N ASN A 154 2.08 -14.91 10.45
CA ASN A 154 2.03 -14.18 11.73
C ASN A 154 2.77 -14.94 12.84
N GLU A 155 2.60 -16.27 12.90
CA GLU A 155 3.30 -17.13 13.85
C GLU A 155 4.82 -17.05 13.69
N TRP A 156 5.31 -17.04 12.44
CA TRP A 156 6.74 -16.91 12.17
C TRP A 156 7.27 -15.57 12.69
N VAL A 157 6.54 -14.47 12.48
CA VAL A 157 6.94 -13.15 12.99
C VAL A 157 6.93 -13.12 14.50
N ALA A 158 5.91 -13.71 15.16
CA ALA A 158 5.86 -13.82 16.62
C ALA A 158 7.05 -14.59 17.18
N ASN A 159 7.43 -15.70 16.54
CA ASN A 159 8.61 -16.47 16.92
C ASN A 159 9.90 -15.67 16.73
N ALA A 160 10.05 -14.94 15.62
CA ALA A 160 11.20 -14.09 15.35
C ALA A 160 11.35 -12.96 16.38
N VAL A 161 10.24 -12.35 16.81
CA VAL A 161 10.22 -11.35 17.90
C VAL A 161 10.63 -11.98 19.22
N SER A 162 10.12 -13.18 19.54
CA SER A 162 10.49 -13.91 20.75
C SER A 162 11.98 -14.27 20.78
N GLU A 163 12.54 -14.70 19.64
CA GLU A 163 13.97 -14.97 19.49
C GLU A 163 14.81 -13.69 19.70
N PHE A 164 14.38 -12.56 19.10
CA PHE A 164 15.01 -11.27 19.32
C PHE A 164 15.02 -10.92 20.82
N MET A 165 13.89 -10.97 21.48
CA MET A 165 13.79 -10.67 22.93
C MET A 165 14.68 -11.58 23.76
N GLY A 166 14.72 -12.87 23.46
CA GLY A 166 15.62 -13.85 24.11
C GLY A 166 17.10 -13.62 23.83
N SER A 167 17.46 -12.96 22.74
CA SER A 167 18.85 -12.71 22.31
C SER A 167 19.58 -11.67 23.17
N LYS A 168 18.84 -10.85 23.94
CA LYS A 168 19.34 -9.68 24.71
C LYS A 168 20.00 -8.60 23.82
N CYS A 169 19.80 -8.64 22.52
CA CYS A 169 20.21 -7.56 21.62
C CYS A 169 19.39 -6.28 21.92
N LYS A 170 19.99 -5.12 21.74
CA LYS A 170 19.33 -3.82 21.92
C LYS A 170 19.04 -3.11 20.60
N ASN A 171 19.61 -3.58 19.51
CA ASN A 171 19.36 -3.05 18.17
C ASN A 171 18.59 -4.08 17.36
N LEU A 172 17.43 -3.68 16.86
CA LEU A 172 16.60 -4.49 15.95
C LEU A 172 16.59 -3.86 14.57
N ILE A 173 17.01 -4.62 13.57
CA ILE A 173 16.84 -4.24 12.16
C ILE A 173 15.60 -4.94 11.61
N ILE A 174 14.65 -4.18 11.10
CA ILE A 174 13.48 -4.68 10.39
C ILE A 174 13.65 -4.36 8.90
N ASP A 175 14.05 -5.36 8.11
CA ASP A 175 14.26 -5.19 6.67
C ASP A 175 12.96 -5.56 5.92
N ILE A 176 12.31 -4.53 5.37
CA ILE A 176 11.05 -4.63 4.63
C ILE A 176 11.22 -4.24 3.15
N ARG A 177 12.44 -4.28 2.65
CA ARG A 177 12.69 -4.06 1.21
C ARG A 177 12.00 -5.13 0.37
N GLY A 178 11.41 -4.72 -0.74
CA GLY A 178 10.66 -5.60 -1.64
C GLY A 178 9.26 -5.97 -1.12
N ASN A 179 8.87 -5.54 0.07
CA ASN A 179 7.57 -5.83 0.65
C ASN A 179 6.50 -4.88 0.08
N SER A 180 5.65 -5.40 -0.79
CA SER A 180 4.56 -4.66 -1.41
C SER A 180 3.27 -4.58 -0.58
N GLY A 181 3.32 -4.98 0.69
CA GLY A 181 2.17 -4.96 1.58
C GLY A 181 1.44 -6.29 1.71
N GLY A 182 0.17 -6.22 2.07
CA GLY A 182 -0.72 -7.33 2.38
C GLY A 182 -1.58 -7.02 3.59
N SER A 183 -1.62 -7.91 4.59
CA SER A 183 -2.35 -7.70 5.85
C SER A 183 -1.50 -7.03 6.91
N ASP A 184 -2.08 -6.06 7.61
CA ASP A 184 -1.44 -5.41 8.76
C ASP A 184 -1.34 -6.32 9.99
N GLU A 185 -2.08 -7.43 10.03
CA GLU A 185 -1.98 -8.42 11.12
C GLU A 185 -0.55 -8.94 11.31
N ILE A 186 0.27 -8.93 10.24
CA ILE A 186 1.67 -9.34 10.29
C ILE A 186 2.49 -8.51 11.30
N TRP A 187 2.06 -7.29 11.59
CA TRP A 187 2.76 -6.37 12.47
C TRP A 187 2.39 -6.52 13.94
N VAL A 188 1.28 -7.22 14.26
CA VAL A 188 0.79 -7.37 15.65
C VAL A 188 1.89 -7.80 16.63
N PRO A 189 2.75 -8.78 16.32
CA PRO A 189 3.82 -9.17 17.26
C PRO A 189 4.89 -8.08 17.50
N LEU A 190 5.04 -7.13 16.55
CA LEU A 190 6.04 -6.05 16.64
C LEU A 190 5.50 -4.79 17.32
N ILE A 191 4.19 -4.63 17.39
CA ILE A 191 3.55 -3.39 17.86
C ILE A 191 3.96 -3.07 19.30
N SER A 192 4.02 -4.06 20.18
CA SER A 192 4.43 -3.86 21.56
C SER A 192 5.84 -3.27 21.70
N LEU A 193 6.70 -3.40 20.69
CA LEU A 193 8.04 -2.80 20.66
C LEU A 193 8.04 -1.34 20.19
N LEU A 194 6.92 -0.86 19.63
CA LEU A 194 6.82 0.41 18.92
C LEU A 194 5.94 1.44 19.62
N ILE A 195 5.26 1.07 20.72
CA ILE A 195 4.32 1.98 21.37
C ILE A 195 4.93 2.50 22.67
N ASP A 196 5.47 3.72 22.63
CA ASP A 196 6.01 4.46 23.75
C ASP A 196 4.98 5.42 24.36
N HIS A 197 4.05 5.92 23.53
CA HIS A 197 3.05 6.92 23.91
C HIS A 197 1.76 6.76 23.10
N LYS A 198 0.71 7.46 23.48
CA LYS A 198 -0.52 7.55 22.68
C LYS A 198 -0.24 8.20 21.33
N ALA A 199 -1.10 7.93 20.35
CA ALA A 199 -0.95 8.49 19.01
C ALA A 199 -0.77 10.02 19.04
N LEU A 200 0.28 10.49 18.36
CA LEU A 200 0.54 11.93 18.20
C LEU A 200 -0.49 12.58 17.27
N ALA A 201 -0.90 11.86 16.25
CA ALA A 201 -1.88 12.30 15.27
C ALA A 201 -2.76 11.09 14.88
N PRO A 202 -3.85 10.81 15.62
CA PRO A 202 -4.75 9.72 15.27
C PRO A 202 -5.31 9.95 13.89
N GLU A 203 -5.19 8.93 13.04
CA GLU A 203 -5.64 8.98 11.67
C GLU A 203 -6.82 8.05 11.47
N ALA A 204 -7.91 8.61 10.96
CA ALA A 204 -9.08 7.86 10.61
C ALA A 204 -9.08 7.49 9.12
N TYR A 205 -9.68 6.37 8.79
CA TYR A 205 -9.93 5.95 7.42
C TYR A 205 -11.41 6.10 7.09
N TRP A 206 -11.68 6.48 5.85
CA TRP A 206 -13.00 6.77 5.35
C TRP A 206 -13.33 5.89 4.15
N PHE A 207 -14.42 5.17 4.23
CA PHE A 207 -14.98 4.39 3.13
C PHE A 207 -15.77 5.28 2.20
N ARG A 208 -15.52 5.21 0.88
CA ARG A 208 -16.34 5.89 -0.12
C ARG A 208 -17.63 5.12 -0.37
N ASN A 209 -18.74 5.68 0.11
CA ASN A 209 -20.04 5.08 0.11
C ASN A 209 -20.75 5.26 -1.24
N THR A 210 -20.45 4.39 -2.19
CA THR A 210 -21.18 4.30 -3.47
C THR A 210 -21.87 2.95 -3.60
N TYR A 211 -22.84 2.85 -4.51
CA TYR A 211 -23.53 1.57 -4.73
C TYR A 211 -22.56 0.45 -5.12
N ALA A 212 -21.65 0.72 -6.07
CA ALA A 212 -20.69 -0.28 -6.52
C ALA A 212 -19.74 -0.74 -5.39
N ASN A 213 -19.25 0.19 -4.56
CA ASN A 213 -18.37 -0.14 -3.44
C ASN A 213 -19.10 -0.95 -2.35
N ARG A 214 -20.37 -0.61 -2.06
CA ARG A 214 -21.19 -1.33 -1.08
C ARG A 214 -21.55 -2.73 -1.48
N THR A 215 -21.77 -2.96 -2.78
CA THR A 215 -22.20 -4.26 -3.33
C THR A 215 -21.04 -5.12 -3.83
N ASN A 216 -19.79 -4.70 -3.59
CA ASN A 216 -18.64 -5.49 -3.96
C ASN A 216 -18.54 -6.76 -3.09
N ASN A 217 -18.75 -7.90 -3.72
CA ASN A 217 -18.87 -9.21 -3.02
C ASN A 217 -17.61 -9.58 -2.21
N SER A 218 -16.44 -9.10 -2.60
CA SER A 218 -15.19 -9.41 -1.89
C SER A 218 -15.00 -8.64 -0.59
N MET A 219 -15.71 -7.51 -0.41
CA MET A 219 -15.51 -6.60 0.71
C MET A 219 -16.77 -6.37 1.55
N GLN A 220 -17.96 -6.71 1.04
CA GLN A 220 -19.23 -6.32 1.63
C GLN A 220 -19.40 -6.78 3.08
N ASP A 221 -19.13 -8.06 3.37
CA ASP A 221 -19.34 -8.61 4.71
C ASP A 221 -18.35 -7.99 5.72
N TRP A 222 -17.11 -7.77 5.31
CA TRP A 222 -16.13 -7.10 6.13
C TRP A 222 -16.48 -5.62 6.37
N LEU A 223 -16.92 -4.89 5.34
CA LEU A 223 -17.33 -3.49 5.47
C LEU A 223 -18.47 -3.31 6.47
N LYS A 224 -19.41 -4.24 6.53
CA LYS A 224 -20.49 -4.22 7.53
C LYS A 224 -19.98 -4.28 8.97
N THR A 225 -18.83 -4.91 9.20
CA THR A 225 -18.21 -4.98 10.53
C THR A 225 -17.35 -3.75 10.83
N GLN A 226 -16.90 -3.00 9.81
CA GLN A 226 -15.98 -1.88 9.97
C GLN A 226 -16.66 -0.52 9.89
N VAL A 227 -17.88 -0.44 9.35
CA VAL A 227 -18.54 0.84 9.06
C VAL A 227 -19.88 0.86 9.78
N ALA A 228 -20.01 1.75 10.76
CA ALA A 228 -21.29 1.98 11.44
C ALA A 228 -22.33 2.49 10.44
N ASP A 229 -23.58 2.06 10.61
CA ASP A 229 -24.70 2.44 9.74
C ASP A 229 -24.48 2.17 8.24
N PHE A 230 -23.63 1.18 7.90
CA PHE A 230 -23.28 0.85 6.51
C PHE A 230 -24.50 0.75 5.59
N ASP A 231 -25.57 0.09 6.03
CA ASP A 231 -26.76 -0.15 5.21
C ASP A 231 -27.72 1.05 5.15
N LYS A 232 -27.63 1.99 6.08
CA LYS A 232 -28.61 3.07 6.26
C LYS A 232 -28.10 4.45 5.86
N SER A 233 -26.79 4.66 5.89
CA SER A 233 -26.22 5.97 5.66
C SER A 233 -26.27 6.41 4.21
N THR A 234 -26.62 7.68 3.99
CA THR A 234 -26.60 8.36 2.68
C THR A 234 -25.39 9.27 2.50
N LYS A 235 -24.50 9.36 3.50
CA LYS A 235 -23.27 10.18 3.40
C LYS A 235 -22.32 9.60 2.34
N SER A 236 -21.63 10.46 1.63
CA SER A 236 -20.66 10.05 0.57
C SER A 236 -19.44 9.33 1.11
N PHE A 237 -19.06 9.62 2.36
CA PHE A 237 -17.98 8.96 3.09
C PHE A 237 -18.44 8.53 4.46
N LEU A 238 -18.04 7.33 4.87
CA LEU A 238 -18.35 6.75 6.17
C LEU A 238 -17.05 6.48 6.91
N LEU A 239 -17.01 6.81 8.19
CA LEU A 239 -15.89 6.52 9.06
C LEU A 239 -15.74 5.01 9.25
N MET A 240 -14.53 4.50 9.15
CA MET A 240 -14.21 3.08 9.39
C MET A 240 -13.66 2.90 10.81
N GLY A 241 -14.07 1.82 11.45
CA GLY A 241 -13.54 1.41 12.76
C GLY A 241 -14.00 2.26 13.95
N ALA A 242 -14.98 3.15 13.76
CA ALA A 242 -15.54 3.92 14.85
C ALA A 242 -16.61 3.09 15.59
N ASP A 243 -16.25 2.49 16.69
CA ASP A 243 -17.21 2.26 17.76
C ASP A 243 -17.26 3.55 18.60
N GLU A 244 -18.42 4.16 18.72
CA GLU A 244 -18.62 5.49 19.36
C GLU A 244 -18.29 5.51 20.87
N ASP A 245 -18.03 4.36 21.50
CA ASP A 245 -17.91 4.17 22.94
C ASP A 245 -16.51 3.73 23.44
N ASP A 246 -15.45 3.81 22.62
CA ASP A 246 -14.11 3.46 23.10
C ASP A 246 -13.51 4.62 23.91
N ASP A 247 -13.80 4.62 25.20
CA ASP A 247 -12.98 5.31 26.22
C ASP A 247 -11.61 4.62 26.24
N ASP A 248 -10.71 5.09 25.40
CA ASP A 248 -9.41 4.49 25.09
C ASP A 248 -8.45 4.67 26.30
N THR A 249 -8.80 3.99 27.40
CA THR A 249 -8.00 3.90 28.63
C THR A 249 -6.94 2.78 28.54
N ASP A 250 -6.73 2.22 27.35
CA ASP A 250 -5.76 1.16 27.14
C ASP A 250 -4.36 1.64 27.58
N GLU A 251 -3.92 1.08 28.71
CA GLU A 251 -2.56 1.30 29.22
C GLU A 251 -1.54 0.85 28.16
N ILE A 252 -0.54 1.68 27.92
CA ILE A 252 0.58 1.32 27.07
C ILE A 252 1.29 0.13 27.71
N PRO A 253 1.38 -1.03 27.04
CA PRO A 253 2.01 -2.18 27.64
C PRO A 253 3.48 -1.88 27.95
N PRO A 254 3.98 -2.24 29.14
CA PRO A 254 5.36 -2.00 29.48
C PRO A 254 6.30 -2.74 28.53
N HIS A 255 7.27 -2.07 27.98
CA HIS A 255 8.29 -2.62 27.08
C HIS A 255 9.66 -2.01 27.37
N ASP A 256 10.71 -2.61 26.80
CA ASP A 256 12.08 -2.12 26.98
C ASP A 256 12.35 -0.94 26.03
N THR A 257 12.29 0.28 26.57
CA THR A 257 12.57 1.52 25.84
C THR A 257 14.04 1.67 25.42
N ASN A 258 14.95 0.78 25.87
CA ASN A 258 16.34 0.76 25.43
C ASN A 258 16.55 -0.02 24.11
N ILE A 259 15.49 -0.46 23.48
CA ILE A 259 15.55 -1.10 22.16
C ILE A 259 15.52 -0.02 21.09
N HIS A 260 16.53 0.00 20.21
CA HIS A 260 16.58 0.87 19.03
C HIS A 260 16.22 0.08 17.76
N ILE A 261 15.37 0.65 16.93
CA ILE A 261 14.79 -0.02 15.76
C ILE A 261 15.22 0.68 14.47
N ALA A 262 15.82 -0.07 13.55
CA ALA A 262 16.17 0.41 12.23
C ALA A 262 15.29 -0.26 11.17
N PHE A 263 14.46 0.51 10.47
CA PHE A 263 13.74 0.02 9.31
C PHE A 263 14.57 0.19 8.05
N ILE A 264 14.64 -0.83 7.19
CA ILE A 264 15.27 -0.73 5.87
C ILE A 264 14.18 -0.84 4.81
N ILE A 265 14.06 0.20 3.99
CA ILE A 265 13.02 0.33 2.97
C ILE A 265 13.60 0.44 1.57
N ASP A 266 12.76 0.22 0.59
CA ASP A 266 13.00 0.54 -0.81
C ASP A 266 11.71 1.03 -1.49
N ARG A 267 11.77 1.33 -2.79
CA ARG A 267 10.63 1.81 -3.57
C ARG A 267 9.50 0.80 -3.74
N ARG A 268 9.72 -0.47 -3.39
CA ARG A 268 8.67 -1.52 -3.36
C ARG A 268 8.02 -1.67 -1.99
N THR A 269 8.57 -1.05 -0.97
CA THR A 269 7.93 -0.99 0.35
C THR A 269 6.62 -0.22 0.22
N ALA A 270 5.47 -0.90 0.34
CA ALA A 270 4.18 -0.34 -0.01
C ALA A 270 3.06 -0.79 0.93
N SER A 271 1.98 -0.02 1.01
CA SER A 271 0.73 -0.39 1.67
C SER A 271 0.99 -0.82 3.13
N SER A 272 0.58 -2.00 3.56
CA SER A 272 0.84 -2.54 4.90
C SER A 272 2.31 -2.42 5.33
N ALA A 273 3.28 -2.54 4.42
CA ALA A 273 4.68 -2.31 4.76
C ALA A 273 5.01 -0.83 5.08
N GLU A 274 4.19 0.11 4.64
CA GLU A 274 4.28 1.51 5.05
C GLU A 274 3.52 1.77 6.36
N THR A 275 2.50 0.96 6.67
CA THR A 275 1.73 1.09 7.91
C THR A 275 2.63 0.95 9.15
N ILE A 276 3.54 -0.01 9.18
CA ILE A 276 4.47 -0.17 10.32
C ILE A 276 5.38 1.05 10.52
N LEU A 277 5.78 1.72 9.43
CA LEU A 277 6.58 2.94 9.49
C LEU A 277 5.76 4.12 10.03
N ARG A 278 4.47 4.18 9.70
CA ARG A 278 3.53 5.19 10.23
C ARG A 278 3.24 4.93 11.71
N ILE A 279 3.10 3.67 12.11
CA ILE A 279 2.99 3.29 13.52
C ILE A 279 4.23 3.78 14.27
N ALA A 280 5.43 3.50 13.78
CA ALA A 280 6.65 3.98 14.42
C ALA A 280 6.68 5.51 14.52
N ARG A 281 6.32 6.24 13.46
CA ARG A 281 6.25 7.71 13.47
C ARG A 281 5.23 8.29 14.43
N ASN A 282 4.14 7.57 14.68
CA ASN A 282 3.01 8.06 15.45
C ASN A 282 3.03 7.66 16.92
N PHE A 283 3.72 6.58 17.27
CA PHE A 283 3.66 5.98 18.61
C PHE A 283 5.04 5.73 19.26
N THR A 284 6.14 5.84 18.50
CA THR A 284 7.49 5.56 19.02
C THR A 284 8.28 6.85 19.21
N ASP A 285 8.98 6.97 20.32
CA ASP A 285 9.90 8.07 20.56
C ASP A 285 10.94 8.19 19.44
N ARG A 286 11.18 9.40 18.98
CA ARG A 286 11.95 9.65 17.74
C ARG A 286 13.40 9.12 17.80
N GLU A 287 14.01 9.13 18.93
CA GLU A 287 15.37 8.62 19.19
C GLU A 287 15.48 7.10 19.17
N ARG A 288 14.35 6.39 19.28
CA ARG A 288 14.33 4.92 19.33
C ARG A 288 14.25 4.27 17.95
N TYR A 289 13.89 5.00 16.90
CA TYR A 289 13.82 4.43 15.56
C TYR A 289 14.46 5.30 14.51
N ALA A 290 14.89 4.68 13.40
CA ALA A 290 15.30 5.37 12.19
C ALA A 290 14.92 4.56 10.94
N ILE A 291 14.58 5.26 9.87
CA ILE A 291 14.22 4.67 8.58
C ILE A 291 15.40 4.86 7.62
N TYR A 292 15.93 3.78 7.10
CA TYR A 292 17.05 3.74 6.17
C TYR A 292 16.56 3.32 4.79
N GLY A 293 17.06 3.95 3.73
CA GLY A 293 16.71 3.57 2.36
C GLY A 293 17.49 4.32 1.31
N LYS A 294 17.59 3.77 0.11
CA LYS A 294 18.14 4.46 -1.05
C LYS A 294 17.16 5.51 -1.57
N GLU A 295 15.89 5.17 -1.54
CA GLU A 295 14.77 5.94 -2.09
C GLU A 295 13.60 5.93 -1.11
N ASN A 296 12.58 6.74 -1.40
CA ASN A 296 11.32 6.69 -0.69
C ASN A 296 10.60 5.35 -0.93
N SER A 297 9.68 5.00 -0.06
CA SER A 297 8.73 3.90 -0.26
C SER A 297 7.76 4.19 -1.43
N ALA A 298 6.82 3.29 -1.69
CA ALA A 298 5.95 3.37 -2.87
C ALA A 298 4.88 4.48 -2.81
N GLY A 299 4.45 4.90 -1.62
CA GLY A 299 3.37 5.87 -1.46
C GLY A 299 1.97 5.27 -1.59
N ALA A 300 1.71 4.20 -0.87
CA ALA A 300 0.44 3.49 -0.87
C ALA A 300 -0.22 3.40 0.52
N ALA A 301 0.23 4.19 1.49
CA ALA A 301 -0.30 4.12 2.86
C ALA A 301 -1.56 4.95 3.09
N GLU A 302 -1.88 5.88 2.18
CA GLU A 302 -2.98 6.83 2.36
C GLU A 302 -4.34 6.30 1.89
N THR A 303 -4.33 5.23 1.12
CA THR A 303 -5.52 4.59 0.54
C THR A 303 -5.49 3.10 0.81
N GLY A 304 -6.62 2.42 0.69
CA GLY A 304 -6.67 0.99 0.96
C GLY A 304 -7.95 0.31 0.48
N ASN A 305 -8.04 -0.99 0.82
CA ASN A 305 -9.20 -1.82 0.49
C ASN A 305 -9.47 -1.86 -1.02
N LEU A 306 -8.50 -2.45 -1.75
CA LEU A 306 -8.55 -2.52 -3.20
C LEU A 306 -9.63 -3.47 -3.69
N VAL A 307 -10.38 -3.00 -4.66
CA VAL A 307 -11.36 -3.81 -5.38
C VAL A 307 -11.16 -3.70 -6.89
N PRO A 308 -11.40 -4.78 -7.64
CA PRO A 308 -11.31 -4.76 -9.09
C PRO A 308 -12.62 -4.38 -9.77
N PHE A 309 -12.51 -3.82 -10.97
CA PHE A 309 -13.58 -3.84 -11.96
C PHE A 309 -13.03 -4.19 -13.33
N HIS A 310 -13.89 -4.57 -14.27
CA HIS A 310 -13.51 -4.98 -15.61
C HIS A 310 -14.13 -4.06 -16.65
N LEU A 311 -13.37 -3.71 -17.65
CA LEU A 311 -13.90 -3.00 -18.80
C LEU A 311 -14.87 -3.90 -19.60
N PRO A 312 -15.98 -3.36 -20.12
CA PRO A 312 -17.05 -4.18 -20.70
C PRO A 312 -16.62 -5.05 -21.89
N HIS A 313 -15.82 -4.50 -22.81
CA HIS A 313 -15.41 -5.17 -24.03
C HIS A 313 -14.05 -5.85 -23.91
N SER A 314 -13.01 -5.09 -23.61
CA SER A 314 -11.63 -5.59 -23.52
C SER A 314 -11.38 -6.51 -22.30
N ARG A 315 -12.28 -6.47 -21.31
CA ARG A 315 -12.16 -7.22 -20.05
C ARG A 315 -10.89 -6.89 -19.25
N ILE A 316 -10.22 -5.79 -19.56
CA ILE A 316 -9.09 -5.29 -18.78
C ILE A 316 -9.54 -5.09 -17.34
N GLN A 317 -8.79 -5.64 -16.41
CA GLN A 317 -9.03 -5.51 -14.98
C GLN A 317 -8.27 -4.32 -14.41
N VAL A 318 -9.00 -3.44 -13.74
CA VAL A 318 -8.47 -2.25 -13.06
C VAL A 318 -8.72 -2.38 -11.57
N TYR A 319 -7.70 -2.12 -10.75
CA TYR A 319 -7.80 -2.07 -9.30
C TYR A 319 -7.83 -0.62 -8.82
N TYR A 320 -8.69 -0.37 -7.85
CA TYR A 320 -8.80 0.95 -7.21
C TYR A 320 -9.16 0.79 -5.72
N PRO A 321 -8.67 1.70 -4.85
CA PRO A 321 -9.02 1.70 -3.44
C PRO A 321 -10.38 2.33 -3.18
N ILE A 322 -11.12 1.74 -2.24
CA ILE A 322 -12.45 2.21 -1.79
C ILE A 322 -12.42 2.96 -0.47
N SER A 323 -11.25 3.07 0.15
CA SER A 323 -11.03 3.85 1.36
C SER A 323 -9.80 4.75 1.26
N LEU A 324 -9.77 5.78 2.08
CA LEU A 324 -8.67 6.73 2.17
C LEU A 324 -8.54 7.28 3.60
N SER A 325 -7.33 7.77 3.92
CA SER A 325 -7.04 8.38 5.21
C SER A 325 -7.64 9.79 5.36
N SER A 326 -7.80 10.25 6.59
CA SER A 326 -8.24 11.63 6.90
C SER A 326 -7.27 12.67 6.34
N SER A 327 -5.98 12.41 6.39
CA SER A 327 -4.95 13.31 5.86
C SER A 327 -5.10 13.48 4.34
N PHE A 328 -5.34 12.39 3.61
CA PHE A 328 -5.59 12.47 2.17
C PHE A 328 -6.89 13.22 1.86
N LEU A 329 -7.96 12.94 2.61
CA LEU A 329 -9.26 13.58 2.40
C LEU A 329 -9.21 15.11 2.62
N SER A 330 -8.38 15.58 3.55
CA SER A 330 -8.28 17.00 3.93
C SER A 330 -7.33 17.81 3.05
N GLY A 331 -6.34 17.21 2.43
CA GLY A 331 -5.24 17.95 1.81
C GLY A 331 -4.50 17.26 0.67
N ALA A 332 -5.19 16.79 -0.36
CA ALA A 332 -4.56 16.15 -1.52
C ALA A 332 -3.45 16.98 -2.19
N GLU A 333 -3.47 18.32 -2.05
CA GLU A 333 -2.40 19.20 -2.55
C GLU A 333 -1.06 18.99 -1.85
N GLN A 334 -1.08 18.58 -0.58
CA GLN A 334 0.13 18.36 0.22
C GLN A 334 0.65 16.92 0.08
N HIS A 335 -0.19 16.02 -0.41
CA HIS A 335 0.15 14.64 -0.62
C HIS A 335 0.62 14.44 -2.06
N ASN A 336 1.90 14.59 -2.30
CA ASN A 336 2.54 13.87 -3.39
C ASN A 336 2.49 12.38 -3.02
N GLY A 337 1.29 11.78 -3.09
CA GLY A 337 1.03 10.43 -2.62
C GLY A 337 1.99 9.39 -3.20
N ALA A 338 2.43 9.61 -4.42
CA ALA A 338 3.49 8.83 -5.05
C ALA A 338 4.90 9.09 -4.48
N SER A 339 5.10 10.05 -3.57
CA SER A 339 6.42 10.32 -3.00
C SER A 339 6.83 9.30 -1.93
N GLY A 340 5.87 8.59 -1.35
CA GLY A 340 6.10 7.61 -0.31
C GLY A 340 6.73 8.15 0.97
N ILE A 341 7.09 7.24 1.86
CA ILE A 341 7.77 7.58 3.11
C ILE A 341 9.26 7.80 2.82
N ARG A 342 9.73 9.00 3.09
CA ARG A 342 11.14 9.35 2.94
C ARG A 342 11.99 8.69 4.03
N PRO A 343 13.13 8.05 3.69
CA PRO A 343 14.07 7.57 4.70
C PRO A 343 14.71 8.74 5.47
N ASP A 344 14.96 8.53 6.75
CA ASP A 344 15.69 9.47 7.61
C ASP A 344 17.17 9.50 7.24
N VAL A 345 17.70 8.32 6.91
CA VAL A 345 19.10 8.12 6.52
C VAL A 345 19.16 7.52 5.13
N LYS A 346 19.78 8.25 4.22
CA LYS A 346 19.99 7.78 2.86
C LYS A 346 21.14 6.79 2.79
N ILE A 347 20.85 5.58 2.29
CA ILE A 347 21.86 4.54 2.10
C ILE A 347 22.13 4.43 0.59
N ASP A 348 23.33 4.78 0.17
CA ASP A 348 23.74 4.63 -1.23
C ASP A 348 24.44 3.27 -1.45
N LEU A 349 23.69 2.19 -1.24
CA LEU A 349 24.15 0.84 -1.50
C LEU A 349 23.34 0.24 -2.67
N PRO A 350 23.99 -0.42 -3.63
CA PRO A 350 23.28 -1.12 -4.68
C PRO A 350 22.40 -2.24 -4.08
N TYR A 351 21.27 -2.51 -4.74
CA TYR A 351 20.48 -3.68 -4.38
C TYR A 351 21.32 -4.94 -4.54
N PRO A 352 21.31 -5.85 -3.55
CA PRO A 352 22.03 -7.09 -3.67
C PRO A 352 21.42 -7.93 -4.78
N THR A 353 22.21 -8.29 -5.78
CA THR A 353 21.80 -9.10 -6.93
C THR A 353 21.44 -10.54 -6.56
N LYS A 354 21.97 -11.04 -5.45
CA LYS A 354 21.58 -12.31 -4.80
C LYS A 354 21.85 -12.21 -3.30
N LEU A 355 20.83 -12.18 -2.49
CA LEU A 355 20.94 -12.40 -1.05
C LEU A 355 20.89 -13.91 -0.76
N THR A 356 21.93 -14.62 -1.16
CA THR A 356 22.05 -16.05 -0.86
C THR A 356 22.65 -16.32 0.51
N THR A 357 23.22 -15.32 1.18
CA THR A 357 23.74 -15.49 2.55
C THR A 357 23.68 -14.19 3.36
N PRO A 358 23.41 -14.27 4.68
CA PRO A 358 23.34 -13.11 5.59
C PRO A 358 24.64 -12.30 5.69
N ARG A 359 25.79 -12.92 5.39
CA ARG A 359 27.11 -12.30 5.57
C ARG A 359 27.44 -11.17 4.59
N ALA A 360 26.85 -11.15 3.42
CA ALA A 360 27.23 -10.17 2.38
C ALA A 360 26.59 -8.79 2.57
N ALA A 361 25.43 -8.71 3.22
CA ALA A 361 24.67 -7.45 3.34
C ALA A 361 24.93 -6.69 4.66
N THR A 362 25.50 -7.34 5.66
CA THR A 362 25.52 -6.83 7.03
C THR A 362 26.90 -6.38 7.53
N SER A 363 27.95 -6.57 6.74
CA SER A 363 29.33 -6.18 7.12
C SER A 363 29.67 -4.71 6.88
N ARG A 364 28.72 -3.90 6.38
CA ARG A 364 28.97 -2.50 6.01
C ARG A 364 27.87 -1.51 6.49
N VAL A 365 27.03 -1.90 7.46
CA VAL A 365 26.13 -0.97 8.14
C VAL A 365 26.65 -0.68 9.55
#